data_2bd79e5f847f982a792c734c8812b23f
#
_entry.id   2bd79e5f847f982a792c734c8812b23f
#
_cell.length_a   1.000
_cell.length_b   1.000
_cell.length_c   1.000
_cell.angle_alpha   90.00
_cell.angle_beta   90.00
_cell.angle_gamma   90.00
#
_symmetry.space_group_name_H-M   'P 1'
#
loop_
_entity.id
_entity.type
_entity.pdbx_description
1 polymer ?
#
loop_
_entity_poly.entity_id
_entity_poly.type
_entity_poly.pdbx_seq_one_letter_code
_entity_poly.pdbx_strand_id
1 'polypeptide(L)'
;MQSLLNKKIILGISGGIAAYKSAELARLLMQEGASVQVVMTEAAQQFVTPVTMQALTGKPVFTSQWDNSVANNMAHIELSRAADAILIAPASADLMAKLSLGLADDLLTTLCLARDCQLLLAPAMNKQMWEHAATQRSVARLTQDKVELLGPASGAQACGEVGMGRMLEPAEITEQLIAFFQKKPLVGKKVLITAGPTFEAIDPVRGITNRSSGKMGFAIARAAVEAGAQVHLVTGPCDLSTPLEATGKIARTNVVSAKEMHAATMSAADCDIFFAVAAVADWGIAKPSKEKLKRQDKQAPNLEFIANPDILLDVAKL
;
A
#
# COMPACT_ATOMS: atom_id res chain seq x y z
N MET A 1 19.60 -2.11 3.78
CA MET A 1 19.76 -0.65 3.92
C MET A 1 18.70 -0.21 4.89
N GLN A 2 19.00 0.53 5.94
CA GLN A 2 18.00 0.95 6.93
C GLN A 2 17.18 2.11 6.35
N SER A 3 15.94 1.85 6.00
CA SER A 3 15.07 2.78 5.25
C SER A 3 14.52 3.93 6.11
N LEU A 4 14.54 3.77 7.44
CA LEU A 4 14.06 4.75 8.42
C LEU A 4 15.23 5.31 9.28
N LEU A 5 16.46 5.27 8.77
CA LEU A 5 17.64 5.73 9.51
C LEU A 5 17.45 7.20 9.96
N ASN A 6 17.71 7.45 11.25
CA ASN A 6 17.54 8.74 11.91
C ASN A 6 16.11 9.28 11.99
N LYS A 7 15.09 8.51 11.61
CA LYS A 7 13.70 8.92 11.81
C LYS A 7 13.26 8.71 13.26
N LYS A 8 12.63 9.72 13.83
CA LYS A 8 12.06 9.68 15.19
C LYS A 8 10.56 9.46 15.10
N ILE A 9 10.11 8.27 15.48
CA ILE A 9 8.71 7.85 15.39
C ILE A 9 8.12 7.77 16.79
N ILE A 10 7.01 8.47 17.01
CA ILE A 10 6.17 8.18 18.17
C ILE A 10 5.23 7.07 17.80
N LEU A 11 5.30 5.95 18.52
CA LEU A 11 4.36 4.85 18.42
C LEU A 11 3.29 4.99 19.51
N GLY A 12 2.13 5.48 19.12
CA GLY A 12 0.95 5.52 19.97
C GLY A 12 0.25 4.17 19.97
N ILE A 13 -0.15 3.69 21.15
CA ILE A 13 -0.87 2.43 21.29
C ILE A 13 -2.18 2.70 22.01
N SER A 14 -3.31 2.44 21.33
CA SER A 14 -4.63 2.50 21.96
C SER A 14 -5.16 1.14 22.39
N GLY A 15 -6.25 1.12 23.16
CA GLY A 15 -6.83 -0.11 23.68
C GLY A 15 -7.49 -0.96 22.59
N GLY A 16 -7.10 -2.23 22.54
CA GLY A 16 -7.68 -3.25 21.67
C GLY A 16 -6.79 -4.48 21.56
N ILE A 17 -7.39 -5.61 21.19
CA ILE A 17 -6.65 -6.88 21.14
C ILE A 17 -5.44 -6.80 20.20
N ALA A 18 -5.50 -6.00 19.12
CA ALA A 18 -4.41 -5.83 18.17
C ALA A 18 -3.16 -5.15 18.77
N ALA A 19 -3.22 -4.63 20.02
CA ALA A 19 -2.07 -3.99 20.68
C ALA A 19 -0.86 -4.94 20.83
N TYR A 20 -1.04 -6.26 20.85
CA TYR A 20 0.07 -7.21 20.89
C TYR A 20 0.98 -7.08 19.65
N LYS A 21 0.43 -6.71 18.49
CA LYS A 21 1.19 -6.52 17.26
C LYS A 21 2.13 -5.32 17.32
N SER A 22 1.86 -4.36 18.19
CA SER A 22 2.69 -3.15 18.35
C SER A 22 4.09 -3.48 18.88
N ALA A 23 4.24 -4.59 19.59
CA ALA A 23 5.54 -5.07 20.05
C ALA A 23 6.44 -5.49 18.87
N GLU A 24 5.89 -6.23 17.91
CA GLU A 24 6.60 -6.61 16.69
C GLU A 24 6.83 -5.40 15.79
N LEU A 25 5.82 -4.52 15.65
CA LEU A 25 5.94 -3.29 14.88
C LEU A 25 7.10 -2.43 15.39
N ALA A 26 7.20 -2.22 16.71
CA ALA A 26 8.31 -1.47 17.30
C ALA A 26 9.67 -2.06 16.92
N ARG A 27 9.81 -3.39 16.97
CA ARG A 27 11.03 -4.10 16.56
C ARG A 27 11.37 -3.87 15.08
N LEU A 28 10.40 -4.02 14.20
CA LEU A 28 10.59 -3.82 12.75
C LEU A 28 11.02 -2.39 12.44
N LEU A 29 10.36 -1.39 13.03
CA LEU A 29 10.73 0.03 12.86
C LEU A 29 12.16 0.29 13.31
N MET A 30 12.57 -0.27 14.44
CA MET A 30 13.94 -0.14 14.95
C MET A 30 14.96 -0.88 14.07
N GLN A 31 14.63 -2.03 13.51
CA GLN A 31 15.47 -2.75 12.54
C GLN A 31 15.71 -1.92 11.28
N GLU A 32 14.71 -1.14 10.85
CA GLU A 32 14.83 -0.17 9.74
C GLU A 32 15.55 1.13 10.14
N GLY A 33 16.07 1.22 11.38
CA GLY A 33 16.89 2.33 11.87
C GLY A 33 16.11 3.48 12.50
N ALA A 34 14.81 3.33 12.72
CA ALA A 34 14.01 4.34 13.42
C ALA A 34 14.31 4.38 14.92
N SER A 35 14.26 5.57 15.49
CA SER A 35 14.20 5.80 16.93
C SER A 35 12.72 5.82 17.34
N VAL A 36 12.28 4.77 18.03
CA VAL A 36 10.87 4.62 18.44
C VAL A 36 10.69 5.10 19.88
N GLN A 37 9.71 6.00 20.10
CA GLN A 37 9.24 6.42 21.40
C GLN A 37 7.78 5.97 21.57
N VAL A 38 7.49 5.26 22.65
CA VAL A 38 6.14 4.69 22.87
C VAL A 38 5.33 5.59 23.78
N VAL A 39 4.06 5.81 23.40
CA VAL A 39 3.02 6.45 24.22
C VAL A 39 1.80 5.54 24.24
N MET A 40 1.30 5.23 25.43
CA MET A 40 0.17 4.29 25.61
C MET A 40 -1.01 4.96 26.30
N THR A 41 -2.22 4.72 25.78
CA THR A 41 -3.43 5.06 26.52
C THR A 41 -3.61 4.13 27.73
N GLU A 42 -4.41 4.53 28.71
CA GLU A 42 -4.75 3.68 29.85
C GLU A 42 -5.37 2.35 29.39
N ALA A 43 -6.27 2.41 28.41
CA ALA A 43 -6.89 1.22 27.84
C ALA A 43 -5.87 0.27 27.14
N ALA A 44 -4.80 0.80 26.55
CA ALA A 44 -3.76 -0.02 25.92
C ALA A 44 -3.03 -0.91 26.93
N GLN A 45 -2.85 -0.42 28.17
CA GLN A 45 -2.14 -1.09 29.24
C GLN A 45 -2.87 -2.38 29.72
N GLN A 46 -4.16 -2.52 29.39
CA GLN A 46 -4.93 -3.75 29.66
C GLN A 46 -4.57 -4.89 28.71
N PHE A 47 -3.93 -4.60 27.57
CA PHE A 47 -3.58 -5.59 26.54
C PHE A 47 -2.08 -5.83 26.45
N VAL A 48 -1.26 -4.80 26.64
CA VAL A 48 0.21 -4.86 26.63
C VAL A 48 0.74 -3.95 27.72
N THR A 49 1.73 -4.41 28.47
CA THR A 49 2.28 -3.61 29.57
C THR A 49 3.34 -2.60 29.08
N PRO A 50 3.46 -1.44 29.76
CA PRO A 50 4.56 -0.51 29.48
C PRO A 50 5.94 -1.15 29.59
N VAL A 51 6.12 -2.09 30.52
CA VAL A 51 7.39 -2.83 30.72
C VAL A 51 7.79 -3.61 29.47
N THR A 52 6.82 -4.24 28.79
CA THR A 52 7.09 -4.94 27.52
C THR A 52 7.63 -4.00 26.47
N MET A 53 7.00 -2.84 26.29
CA MET A 53 7.42 -1.87 25.29
C MET A 53 8.73 -1.21 25.64
N GLN A 54 8.97 -0.92 26.92
CA GLN A 54 10.24 -0.39 27.41
C GLN A 54 11.40 -1.37 27.17
N ALA A 55 11.19 -2.66 27.46
CA ALA A 55 12.20 -3.69 27.24
C ALA A 55 12.57 -3.84 25.75
N LEU A 56 11.58 -3.69 24.85
CA LEU A 56 11.80 -3.78 23.41
C LEU A 56 12.48 -2.54 22.82
N THR A 57 12.09 -1.34 23.26
CA THR A 57 12.58 -0.06 22.68
C THR A 57 13.80 0.50 23.39
N GLY A 58 14.09 0.03 24.59
CA GLY A 58 15.16 0.57 25.44
C GLY A 58 14.88 1.98 25.97
N LYS A 59 13.63 2.47 25.87
CA LYS A 59 13.23 3.81 26.29
C LYS A 59 12.04 3.78 27.23
N PRO A 60 11.91 4.78 28.14
CA PRO A 60 10.71 4.93 28.96
C PRO A 60 9.45 5.01 28.11
N VAL A 61 8.37 4.44 28.62
CA VAL A 61 7.05 4.49 27.97
C VAL A 61 6.21 5.54 28.67
N PHE A 62 5.66 6.46 27.90
CA PHE A 62 4.78 7.52 28.45
C PHE A 62 3.34 7.03 28.49
N THR A 63 2.70 7.15 29.65
CA THR A 63 1.32 6.68 29.89
C THR A 63 0.41 7.76 30.47
N SER A 64 0.98 8.87 30.97
CA SER A 64 0.23 9.94 31.62
C SER A 64 0.76 11.31 31.19
N GLN A 65 -0.14 12.28 31.03
CA GLN A 65 0.23 13.68 30.82
C GLN A 65 0.78 14.33 32.08
N TRP A 66 0.62 13.69 33.24
CA TRP A 66 1.06 14.17 34.57
C TRP A 66 2.37 13.49 34.99
N ASP A 67 3.16 13.01 34.07
CA ASP A 67 4.44 12.39 34.36
C ASP A 67 5.49 13.45 34.68
N ASN A 68 5.90 13.48 35.96
CA ASN A 68 6.86 14.45 36.49
C ASN A 68 8.32 14.16 36.03
N SER A 69 8.58 13.09 35.29
CA SER A 69 9.92 12.75 34.78
C SER A 69 10.34 13.66 33.63
N VAL A 70 9.40 14.40 33.01
CA VAL A 70 9.66 15.31 31.91
C VAL A 70 9.90 16.73 32.44
N ALA A 71 10.98 17.35 32.01
CA ALA A 71 11.27 18.74 32.34
C ALA A 71 10.10 19.65 31.87
N ASN A 72 9.67 20.54 32.75
CA ASN A 72 8.54 21.48 32.52
C ASN A 72 7.13 20.86 32.45
N ASN A 73 6.92 19.58 32.75
CA ASN A 73 5.60 18.90 32.69
C ASN A 73 4.84 19.09 31.37
N MET A 74 5.54 19.33 30.27
CA MET A 74 4.96 19.50 28.91
C MET A 74 5.38 18.37 27.97
N ALA A 75 5.23 17.12 28.41
CA ALA A 75 5.59 15.92 27.64
C ALA A 75 5.00 15.93 26.22
N HIS A 76 3.74 16.35 26.07
CA HIS A 76 3.05 16.42 24.77
C HIS A 76 3.74 17.38 23.78
N ILE A 77 4.30 18.50 24.23
CA ILE A 77 5.00 19.44 23.36
C ILE A 77 6.40 18.92 23.01
N GLU A 78 7.15 18.44 24.01
CA GLU A 78 8.51 17.94 23.80
C GLU A 78 8.52 16.73 22.85
N LEU A 79 7.63 15.78 23.09
CA LEU A 79 7.48 14.59 22.26
C LEU A 79 7.04 14.93 20.82
N SER A 80 6.03 15.80 20.67
CA SER A 80 5.51 16.14 19.33
C SER A 80 6.55 16.86 18.48
N ARG A 81 7.29 17.83 19.06
CA ARG A 81 8.33 18.57 18.34
C ARG A 81 9.56 17.74 17.97
N ALA A 82 9.84 16.68 18.74
CA ALA A 82 10.96 15.80 18.48
C ALA A 82 10.65 14.75 17.40
N ALA A 83 9.40 14.57 16.98
CA ALA A 83 8.97 13.49 16.12
C ALA A 83 8.97 13.89 14.64
N ASP A 84 9.42 12.97 13.77
CA ASP A 84 9.23 13.07 12.32
C ASP A 84 7.81 12.59 11.91
N ALA A 85 7.21 11.68 12.68
CA ALA A 85 5.83 11.24 12.53
C ALA A 85 5.29 10.61 13.82
N ILE A 86 3.97 10.66 13.96
CA ILE A 86 3.21 9.92 14.97
C ILE A 86 2.47 8.80 14.26
N LEU A 87 2.76 7.55 14.62
CA LEU A 87 2.09 6.36 14.15
C LEU A 87 1.27 5.77 15.30
N ILE A 88 -0.04 5.67 15.15
CA ILE A 88 -0.90 5.01 16.13
C ILE A 88 -1.30 3.63 15.62
N ALA A 89 -0.84 2.61 16.29
CA ALA A 89 -1.09 1.21 15.98
C ALA A 89 -1.19 0.39 17.28
N PRO A 90 -2.38 -0.16 17.59
CA PRO A 90 -3.66 0.04 16.91
C PRO A 90 -4.29 1.40 17.16
N ALA A 91 -5.12 1.89 16.22
CA ALA A 91 -6.04 3.00 16.43
C ALA A 91 -7.47 2.45 16.61
N SER A 92 -7.99 2.51 17.84
CA SER A 92 -9.34 2.06 18.16
C SER A 92 -10.40 3.05 17.65
N ALA A 93 -11.65 2.60 17.53
CA ALA A 93 -12.77 3.46 17.16
C ALA A 93 -12.94 4.65 18.12
N ASP A 94 -12.77 4.42 19.44
CA ASP A 94 -12.81 5.47 20.47
C ASP A 94 -11.74 6.54 20.21
N LEU A 95 -10.48 6.11 20.03
CA LEU A 95 -9.39 7.05 19.77
C LEU A 95 -9.61 7.82 18.47
N MET A 96 -10.03 7.15 17.39
CA MET A 96 -10.34 7.82 16.13
C MET A 96 -11.47 8.85 16.28
N ALA A 97 -12.49 8.55 17.06
CA ALA A 97 -13.56 9.49 17.37
C ALA A 97 -13.03 10.72 18.14
N LYS A 98 -12.22 10.50 19.18
CA LYS A 98 -11.58 11.59 19.95
C LYS A 98 -10.74 12.50 19.05
N LEU A 99 -9.86 11.93 18.25
CA LEU A 99 -9.00 12.67 17.33
C LEU A 99 -9.81 13.46 16.29
N SER A 100 -10.88 12.88 15.74
CA SER A 100 -11.76 13.54 14.75
C SER A 100 -12.53 14.75 15.33
N LEU A 101 -12.70 14.77 16.65
CA LEU A 101 -13.39 15.84 17.38
C LEU A 101 -12.43 16.83 18.07
N GLY A 102 -11.12 16.59 18.02
CA GLY A 102 -10.12 17.41 18.71
C GLY A 102 -10.16 17.28 20.22
N LEU A 103 -10.62 16.13 20.76
CA LEU A 103 -10.59 15.86 22.20
C LEU A 103 -9.15 15.56 22.64
N ALA A 104 -8.75 16.13 23.76
CA ALA A 104 -7.41 16.03 24.33
C ALA A 104 -7.51 15.70 25.82
N ASP A 105 -8.07 14.52 26.14
CA ASP A 105 -8.37 14.08 27.50
C ASP A 105 -7.30 13.13 28.07
N ASP A 106 -6.34 12.69 27.25
CA ASP A 106 -5.17 11.92 27.65
C ASP A 106 -3.88 12.44 26.98
N LEU A 107 -2.73 11.88 27.34
CA LEU A 107 -1.43 12.28 26.77
C LEU A 107 -1.38 12.08 25.26
N LEU A 108 -1.87 10.93 24.74
CA LEU A 108 -1.78 10.59 23.34
C LEU A 108 -2.63 11.51 22.47
N THR A 109 -3.87 11.79 22.89
CA THR A 109 -4.77 12.72 22.20
C THR A 109 -4.28 14.15 22.26
N THR A 110 -3.75 14.59 23.41
CA THR A 110 -3.14 15.92 23.59
C THR A 110 -1.92 16.10 22.70
N LEU A 111 -1.04 15.07 22.64
CA LEU A 111 0.14 15.04 21.77
C LEU A 111 -0.25 15.12 20.29
N CYS A 112 -1.29 14.38 19.88
CA CYS A 112 -1.79 14.43 18.51
C CYS A 112 -2.37 15.81 18.14
N LEU A 113 -3.00 16.52 19.08
CA LEU A 113 -3.51 17.86 18.84
C LEU A 113 -2.38 18.91 18.77
N ALA A 114 -1.30 18.73 19.56
CA ALA A 114 -0.16 19.64 19.62
C ALA A 114 0.91 19.39 18.53
N ARG A 115 0.74 18.37 17.68
CA ARG A 115 1.74 17.96 16.67
C ARG A 115 1.96 19.02 15.59
N ASP A 116 3.18 19.04 15.07
CA ASP A 116 3.58 19.73 13.83
C ASP A 116 4.08 18.75 12.76
N CYS A 117 4.07 17.43 13.06
CA CYS A 117 4.43 16.36 12.16
C CYS A 117 3.20 15.58 11.66
N GLN A 118 3.40 14.67 10.71
CA GLN A 118 2.32 13.85 10.16
C GLN A 118 1.81 12.81 11.16
N LEU A 119 0.49 12.62 11.17
CA LEU A 119 -0.20 11.57 11.92
C LEU A 119 -0.64 10.45 10.99
N LEU A 120 -0.28 9.22 11.35
CA LEU A 120 -0.69 8.01 10.65
C LEU A 120 -1.44 7.09 11.63
N LEU A 121 -2.55 6.52 11.20
CA LEU A 121 -3.38 5.65 12.02
C LEU A 121 -3.50 4.27 11.38
N ALA A 122 -3.28 3.22 12.16
CA ALA A 122 -3.58 1.83 11.78
C ALA A 122 -4.87 1.38 12.47
N PRO A 123 -6.06 1.52 11.85
CA PRO A 123 -7.34 1.19 12.46
C PRO A 123 -7.43 -0.28 12.84
N ALA A 124 -8.03 -0.54 14.01
CA ALA A 124 -8.24 -1.89 14.53
C ALA A 124 -9.55 -1.93 15.33
N MET A 125 -10.55 -2.62 14.78
CA MET A 125 -11.86 -2.81 15.41
C MET A 125 -12.61 -3.94 14.71
N ASN A 126 -13.76 -4.35 15.26
CA ASN A 126 -14.57 -5.34 14.58
C ASN A 126 -15.28 -4.73 13.35
N LYS A 127 -15.81 -5.60 12.48
CA LYS A 127 -16.44 -5.20 11.22
C LYS A 127 -17.59 -4.22 11.42
N GLN A 128 -18.51 -4.50 12.35
CA GLN A 128 -19.67 -3.65 12.59
C GLN A 128 -19.26 -2.28 13.12
N MET A 129 -18.23 -2.21 13.96
CA MET A 129 -17.67 -0.94 14.43
C MET A 129 -17.05 -0.15 13.28
N TRP A 130 -16.34 -0.82 12.37
CA TRP A 130 -15.76 -0.17 11.19
C TRP A 130 -16.83 0.38 10.26
N GLU A 131 -17.85 -0.45 9.94
CA GLU A 131 -18.94 -0.09 9.03
C GLU A 131 -19.94 0.90 9.66
N HIS A 132 -19.86 1.12 10.97
CA HIS A 132 -20.79 2.03 11.67
C HIS A 132 -20.65 3.47 11.17
N ALA A 133 -21.79 4.12 10.95
CA ALA A 133 -21.85 5.48 10.39
C ALA A 133 -21.04 6.51 11.20
N ALA A 134 -20.95 6.36 12.54
CA ALA A 134 -20.14 7.24 13.37
C ALA A 134 -18.65 7.08 13.07
N THR A 135 -18.17 5.84 12.95
CA THR A 135 -16.77 5.54 12.60
C THR A 135 -16.43 6.09 11.21
N GLN A 136 -17.32 5.88 10.23
CA GLN A 136 -17.11 6.40 8.87
C GLN A 136 -17.09 7.93 8.81
N ARG A 137 -17.87 8.63 9.66
CA ARG A 137 -17.78 10.09 9.81
C ARG A 137 -16.43 10.51 10.41
N SER A 138 -15.92 9.77 11.40
CA SER A 138 -14.59 10.02 11.97
C SER A 138 -13.49 9.81 10.94
N VAL A 139 -13.57 8.73 10.15
CA VAL A 139 -12.67 8.44 9.02
C VAL A 139 -12.65 9.61 8.03
N ALA A 140 -13.83 10.05 7.58
CA ALA A 140 -13.94 11.15 6.61
C ALA A 140 -13.32 12.45 7.14
N ARG A 141 -13.57 12.82 8.41
CA ARG A 141 -12.95 14.00 9.04
C ARG A 141 -11.44 13.87 9.14
N LEU A 142 -10.94 12.77 9.66
CA LEU A 142 -9.50 12.53 9.80
C LEU A 142 -8.78 12.60 8.45
N THR A 143 -9.39 12.05 7.39
CA THR A 143 -8.86 12.16 6.02
C THR A 143 -8.86 13.61 5.53
N GLN A 144 -9.93 14.37 5.79
CA GLN A 144 -10.01 15.80 5.47
C GLN A 144 -8.92 16.60 6.21
N ASP A 145 -8.59 16.21 7.45
CA ASP A 145 -7.53 16.80 8.28
C ASP A 145 -6.13 16.27 7.90
N LYS A 146 -6.02 15.57 6.75
CA LYS A 146 -4.78 15.00 6.20
C LYS A 146 -4.11 13.96 7.10
N VAL A 147 -4.87 13.27 7.92
CA VAL A 147 -4.40 12.09 8.65
C VAL A 147 -4.32 10.91 7.68
N GLU A 148 -3.19 10.24 7.66
CA GLU A 148 -2.97 9.07 6.81
C GLU A 148 -3.53 7.81 7.48
N LEU A 149 -4.35 7.04 6.76
CA LEU A 149 -4.89 5.78 7.26
C LEU A 149 -4.14 4.60 6.64
N LEU A 150 -3.54 3.78 7.48
CA LEU A 150 -2.85 2.55 7.11
C LEU A 150 -3.79 1.36 7.29
N GLY A 151 -4.55 1.03 6.26
CA GLY A 151 -5.62 0.04 6.32
C GLY A 151 -6.98 0.65 6.72
N PRO A 152 -7.90 -0.12 7.36
CA PRO A 152 -7.73 -1.50 7.81
C PRO A 152 -7.76 -2.53 6.68
N ALA A 153 -7.34 -3.78 6.99
CA ALA A 153 -7.48 -4.92 6.11
C ALA A 153 -8.81 -5.65 6.32
N SER A 154 -9.19 -6.44 5.31
CA SER A 154 -10.23 -7.46 5.45
C SER A 154 -9.61 -8.77 5.93
N GLY A 155 -10.31 -9.50 6.79
CA GLY A 155 -9.84 -10.80 7.27
C GLY A 155 -10.60 -11.31 8.48
N ALA A 156 -10.17 -12.47 8.98
CA ALA A 156 -10.71 -13.05 10.20
C ALA A 156 -10.33 -12.18 11.41
N GLN A 157 -11.29 -11.92 12.26
CA GLN A 157 -11.18 -11.11 13.47
C GLN A 157 -11.22 -11.99 14.73
N ALA A 158 -10.76 -11.47 15.86
CA ALA A 158 -10.70 -12.21 17.12
C ALA A 158 -12.08 -12.70 17.62
N CYS A 159 -13.16 -12.04 17.21
CA CYS A 159 -14.54 -12.44 17.51
C CYS A 159 -15.08 -13.55 16.59
N GLY A 160 -14.28 -14.07 15.65
CA GLY A 160 -14.69 -15.09 14.68
C GLY A 160 -15.39 -14.55 13.42
N GLU A 161 -15.58 -13.24 13.30
CA GLU A 161 -16.15 -12.62 12.11
C GLU A 161 -15.09 -12.38 11.03
N VAL A 162 -15.55 -12.27 9.78
CA VAL A 162 -14.69 -11.95 8.62
C VAL A 162 -15.18 -10.66 7.97
N GLY A 163 -14.26 -9.71 7.79
CA GLY A 163 -14.58 -8.44 7.14
C GLY A 163 -13.54 -7.37 7.40
N MET A 164 -13.87 -6.13 6.97
CA MET A 164 -13.02 -4.96 7.19
C MET A 164 -12.94 -4.60 8.68
N GLY A 165 -11.79 -4.05 9.11
CA GLY A 165 -11.56 -3.61 10.48
C GLY A 165 -10.32 -4.22 11.12
N ARG A 166 -9.72 -5.25 10.51
CA ARG A 166 -8.48 -5.86 10.99
C ARG A 166 -7.29 -4.93 10.76
N MET A 167 -6.48 -4.70 11.81
CA MET A 167 -5.23 -3.97 11.66
C MET A 167 -4.31 -4.68 10.67
N LEU A 168 -3.66 -3.93 9.81
CA LEU A 168 -2.59 -4.43 8.94
C LEU A 168 -1.54 -5.18 9.76
N GLU A 169 -0.81 -6.07 9.11
CA GLU A 169 0.30 -6.75 9.75
C GLU A 169 1.47 -5.77 9.98
N PRO A 170 2.29 -5.95 11.03
CA PRO A 170 3.40 -5.06 11.35
C PRO A 170 4.35 -4.81 10.18
N ALA A 171 4.62 -5.81 9.35
CA ALA A 171 5.44 -5.68 8.17
C ALA A 171 4.82 -4.73 7.12
N GLU A 172 3.50 -4.85 6.88
CA GLU A 172 2.77 -3.98 5.94
C GLU A 172 2.75 -2.52 6.42
N ILE A 173 2.54 -2.30 7.73
CA ILE A 173 2.60 -0.95 8.33
C ILE A 173 4.02 -0.37 8.18
N THR A 174 5.06 -1.17 8.43
CA THR A 174 6.46 -0.75 8.27
C THR A 174 6.75 -0.36 6.82
N GLU A 175 6.34 -1.17 5.85
CA GLU A 175 6.50 -0.85 4.42
C GLU A 175 5.79 0.46 4.04
N GLN A 176 4.55 0.67 4.50
CA GLN A 176 3.82 1.90 4.22
C GLN A 176 4.45 3.12 4.88
N LEU A 177 5.00 2.99 6.09
CA LEU A 177 5.72 4.07 6.75
C LEU A 177 7.04 4.40 6.04
N ILE A 178 7.76 3.41 5.54
CA ILE A 178 8.95 3.60 4.69
C ILE A 178 8.56 4.37 3.43
N ALA A 179 7.50 3.94 2.73
CA ALA A 179 7.00 4.62 1.53
C ALA A 179 6.54 6.06 1.82
N PHE A 180 6.00 6.32 3.01
CA PHE A 180 5.64 7.68 3.45
C PHE A 180 6.85 8.61 3.52
N PHE A 181 8.00 8.13 4.06
CA PHE A 181 9.22 8.93 4.20
C PHE A 181 10.07 9.01 2.93
N GLN A 182 9.79 8.17 1.93
CA GLN A 182 10.50 8.24 0.66
C GLN A 182 10.20 9.57 -0.06
N LYS A 183 11.24 10.13 -0.72
CA LYS A 183 11.06 11.24 -1.64
C LYS A 183 10.10 10.79 -2.73
N LYS A 184 9.12 11.64 -3.04
CA LYS A 184 8.12 11.37 -4.08
C LYS A 184 8.42 12.19 -5.34
N PRO A 185 9.50 11.86 -6.09
CA PRO A 185 9.95 12.67 -7.23
C PRO A 185 8.97 12.64 -8.41
N LEU A 186 8.00 11.73 -8.39
CA LEU A 186 7.02 11.54 -9.45
C LEU A 186 5.62 12.08 -9.09
N VAL A 187 5.51 12.94 -8.06
CA VAL A 187 4.22 13.60 -7.75
C VAL A 187 3.74 14.40 -8.95
N GLY A 188 2.47 14.18 -9.34
CA GLY A 188 1.84 14.83 -10.50
C GLY A 188 2.26 14.23 -11.86
N LYS A 189 3.12 13.20 -11.88
CA LYS A 189 3.54 12.50 -13.10
C LYS A 189 2.62 11.34 -13.42
N LYS A 190 2.31 11.17 -14.70
CA LYS A 190 1.60 10.03 -15.26
C LYS A 190 2.62 9.05 -15.81
N VAL A 191 2.56 7.81 -15.33
CA VAL A 191 3.46 6.73 -15.75
C VAL A 191 2.66 5.63 -16.43
N LEU A 192 3.00 5.33 -17.68
CA LEU A 192 2.43 4.24 -18.46
C LEU A 192 3.38 3.05 -18.44
N ILE A 193 2.87 1.86 -18.20
CA ILE A 193 3.68 0.63 -18.10
C ILE A 193 3.00 -0.48 -18.87
N THR A 194 3.74 -1.15 -19.76
CA THR A 194 3.30 -2.43 -20.32
C THR A 194 3.96 -3.57 -19.56
N ALA A 195 3.22 -4.64 -19.26
CA ALA A 195 3.69 -5.78 -18.46
C ALA A 195 3.13 -7.12 -18.96
N GLY A 196 3.72 -8.22 -18.49
CA GLY A 196 3.28 -9.56 -18.83
C GLY A 196 3.60 -9.98 -20.27
N PRO A 197 3.21 -11.20 -20.65
CA PRO A 197 3.33 -11.69 -22.03
C PRO A 197 2.13 -11.23 -22.86
N THR A 198 2.25 -11.28 -24.19
CA THR A 198 1.09 -11.34 -25.09
C THR A 198 0.81 -12.78 -25.49
N PHE A 199 -0.41 -13.04 -25.91
CA PHE A 199 -0.87 -14.33 -26.41
C PHE A 199 -1.51 -14.15 -27.78
N GLU A 200 -0.86 -14.69 -28.79
CA GLU A 200 -1.30 -14.62 -30.19
C GLU A 200 -2.03 -15.91 -30.55
N ALA A 201 -3.35 -15.83 -30.65
CA ALA A 201 -4.18 -16.99 -30.88
C ALA A 201 -3.93 -17.62 -32.26
N ILE A 202 -3.75 -18.94 -32.28
CA ILE A 202 -3.79 -19.77 -33.50
C ILE A 202 -5.23 -20.25 -33.75
N ASP A 203 -5.87 -20.70 -32.67
CA ASP A 203 -7.27 -21.11 -32.62
C ASP A 203 -7.81 -20.87 -31.17
N PRO A 204 -9.08 -21.17 -30.85
CA PRO A 204 -9.61 -20.92 -29.50
C PRO A 204 -8.90 -21.67 -28.38
N VAL A 205 -8.00 -22.62 -28.67
CA VAL A 205 -7.35 -23.47 -27.67
C VAL A 205 -5.82 -23.29 -27.65
N ARG A 206 -5.22 -22.87 -28.78
CA ARG A 206 -3.75 -22.80 -28.94
C ARG A 206 -3.32 -21.41 -29.39
N GLY A 207 -2.14 -20.98 -28.94
CA GLY A 207 -1.54 -19.71 -29.32
C GLY A 207 -0.04 -19.69 -29.08
N ILE A 208 0.56 -18.60 -29.47
CA ILE A 208 1.98 -18.26 -29.26
C ILE A 208 2.05 -17.27 -28.12
N THR A 209 2.93 -17.51 -27.16
CA THR A 209 3.12 -16.62 -26.02
C THR A 209 4.56 -16.70 -25.49
N ASN A 210 4.97 -15.73 -24.72
CA ASN A 210 6.22 -15.70 -23.99
C ASN A 210 6.04 -16.25 -22.56
N ARG A 211 7.14 -16.73 -21.94
CA ARG A 211 7.14 -17.21 -20.56
C ARG A 211 7.31 -16.09 -19.52
N SER A 212 6.94 -14.86 -19.88
CA SER A 212 7.02 -13.74 -18.94
C SER A 212 5.99 -13.91 -17.82
N SER A 213 6.43 -13.72 -16.57
CA SER A 213 5.53 -13.72 -15.41
C SER A 213 4.90 -12.35 -15.11
N GLY A 214 5.33 -11.29 -15.80
CA GLY A 214 4.90 -9.91 -15.53
C GLY A 214 5.50 -9.26 -14.28
N LYS A 215 6.22 -10.00 -13.44
CA LYS A 215 6.71 -9.53 -12.11
C LYS A 215 7.48 -8.20 -12.17
N MET A 216 8.32 -8.00 -13.19
CA MET A 216 9.11 -6.77 -13.31
C MET A 216 8.23 -5.54 -13.53
N GLY A 217 7.27 -5.61 -14.47
CA GLY A 217 6.35 -4.49 -14.74
C GLY A 217 5.48 -4.15 -13.54
N PHE A 218 4.99 -5.16 -12.81
CA PHE A 218 4.23 -4.95 -11.58
C PHE A 218 5.07 -4.35 -10.44
N ALA A 219 6.35 -4.74 -10.32
CA ALA A 219 7.28 -4.14 -9.35
C ALA A 219 7.58 -2.66 -9.70
N ILE A 220 7.76 -2.34 -10.99
CA ILE A 220 7.93 -0.96 -11.46
C ILE A 220 6.67 -0.13 -11.19
N ALA A 221 5.48 -0.70 -11.44
CA ALA A 221 4.21 -0.04 -11.15
C ALA A 221 4.08 0.31 -9.65
N ARG A 222 4.43 -0.63 -8.77
CA ARG A 222 4.50 -0.39 -7.32
C ARG A 222 5.47 0.75 -6.99
N ALA A 223 6.70 0.68 -7.47
CA ALA A 223 7.72 1.68 -7.19
C ALA A 223 7.35 3.08 -7.72
N ALA A 224 6.70 3.16 -8.89
CA ALA A 224 6.23 4.42 -9.44
C ALA A 224 5.14 5.07 -8.58
N VAL A 225 4.18 4.27 -8.06
CA VAL A 225 3.17 4.78 -7.11
C VAL A 225 3.80 5.23 -5.80
N GLU A 226 4.74 4.44 -5.25
CA GLU A 226 5.50 4.80 -4.04
C GLU A 226 6.28 6.10 -4.25
N ALA A 227 6.80 6.33 -5.45
CA ALA A 227 7.45 7.58 -5.86
C ALA A 227 6.47 8.74 -6.13
N GLY A 228 5.16 8.51 -6.01
CA GLY A 228 4.12 9.55 -6.10
C GLY A 228 3.39 9.65 -7.44
N ALA A 229 3.68 8.78 -8.41
CA ALA A 229 3.06 8.82 -9.73
C ALA A 229 1.61 8.32 -9.72
N GLN A 230 0.86 8.75 -10.74
CA GLN A 230 -0.33 8.05 -11.22
C GLN A 230 0.09 7.04 -12.28
N VAL A 231 -0.30 5.78 -12.14
CA VAL A 231 0.17 4.70 -13.00
C VAL A 231 -0.97 4.14 -13.84
N HIS A 232 -0.73 3.98 -15.14
CA HIS A 232 -1.55 3.15 -16.00
C HIS A 232 -0.77 1.88 -16.38
N LEU A 233 -1.25 0.73 -15.93
CA LEU A 233 -0.64 -0.58 -16.15
C LEU A 233 -1.44 -1.35 -17.22
N VAL A 234 -0.89 -1.49 -18.41
CA VAL A 234 -1.43 -2.34 -19.49
C VAL A 234 -0.74 -3.69 -19.39
N THR A 235 -1.49 -4.76 -19.11
CA THR A 235 -0.87 -6.07 -18.88
C THR A 235 -1.50 -7.16 -19.71
N GLY A 236 -0.65 -7.99 -20.31
CA GLY A 236 -1.03 -9.27 -20.89
C GLY A 236 -1.41 -10.30 -19.81
N PRO A 237 -1.77 -11.53 -20.20
CA PRO A 237 -2.26 -12.56 -19.29
C PRO A 237 -1.23 -12.88 -18.18
N CYS A 238 -1.58 -12.62 -16.93
CA CYS A 238 -0.78 -13.01 -15.76
C CYS A 238 -1.67 -13.10 -14.52
N ASP A 239 -1.26 -13.89 -13.52
CA ASP A 239 -2.01 -14.15 -12.28
C ASP A 239 -1.65 -13.17 -11.14
N LEU A 240 -0.95 -12.07 -11.47
CA LEU A 240 -0.54 -11.08 -10.46
C LEU A 240 -1.70 -10.13 -10.12
N SER A 241 -1.93 -9.91 -8.83
CA SER A 241 -2.83 -8.87 -8.34
C SER A 241 -2.23 -7.47 -8.53
N THR A 242 -3.10 -6.47 -8.68
CA THR A 242 -2.67 -5.07 -8.81
C THR A 242 -1.95 -4.61 -7.54
N PRO A 243 -0.72 -4.12 -7.62
CA PRO A 243 -0.02 -3.61 -6.45
C PRO A 243 -0.76 -2.40 -5.86
N LEU A 244 -0.75 -2.26 -4.52
CA LEU A 244 -1.33 -1.10 -3.82
C LEU A 244 -2.75 -0.74 -4.30
N GLU A 245 -3.57 -1.74 -4.62
CA GLU A 245 -4.92 -1.57 -5.18
C GLU A 245 -5.79 -0.63 -4.34
N ALA A 246 -5.70 -0.73 -3.01
CA ALA A 246 -6.42 0.14 -2.07
C ALA A 246 -6.10 1.64 -2.24
N THR A 247 -4.98 2.01 -2.86
CA THR A 247 -4.62 3.42 -3.07
C THR A 247 -5.37 4.08 -4.23
N GLY A 248 -5.95 3.30 -5.13
CA GLY A 248 -6.59 3.79 -6.36
C GLY A 248 -5.66 4.48 -7.36
N LYS A 249 -4.32 4.41 -7.16
CA LYS A 249 -3.32 5.10 -8.00
C LYS A 249 -2.87 4.32 -9.22
N ILE A 250 -3.29 3.06 -9.35
CA ILE A 250 -3.02 2.22 -10.52
C ILE A 250 -4.32 1.92 -11.26
N ALA A 251 -4.45 2.50 -12.45
CA ALA A 251 -5.44 2.07 -13.43
C ALA A 251 -4.87 0.86 -14.19
N ARG A 252 -5.55 -0.29 -14.14
CA ARG A 252 -5.12 -1.51 -14.82
C ARG A 252 -6.01 -1.81 -16.01
N THR A 253 -5.38 -2.07 -17.16
CA THR A 253 -6.04 -2.56 -18.38
C THR A 253 -5.48 -3.94 -18.72
N ASN A 254 -6.34 -4.96 -18.70
CA ASN A 254 -5.97 -6.31 -19.12
C ASN A 254 -6.20 -6.46 -20.62
N VAL A 255 -5.21 -7.01 -21.31
CA VAL A 255 -5.23 -7.28 -22.75
C VAL A 255 -4.74 -8.70 -23.00
N VAL A 256 -4.95 -9.22 -24.20
CA VAL A 256 -4.52 -10.57 -24.56
C VAL A 256 -3.43 -10.52 -25.63
N SER A 257 -3.68 -9.88 -26.75
CA SER A 257 -2.78 -9.87 -27.91
C SER A 257 -1.89 -8.62 -27.97
N ALA A 258 -0.84 -8.68 -28.79
CA ALA A 258 0.02 -7.54 -29.07
C ALA A 258 -0.76 -6.37 -29.68
N LYS A 259 -1.74 -6.63 -30.54
CA LYS A 259 -2.61 -5.60 -31.12
C LYS A 259 -3.47 -4.91 -30.06
N GLU A 260 -4.05 -5.67 -29.13
CA GLU A 260 -4.81 -5.10 -28.02
C GLU A 260 -3.91 -4.30 -27.09
N MET A 261 -2.71 -4.80 -26.79
CA MET A 261 -1.73 -4.09 -25.97
C MET A 261 -1.30 -2.78 -26.64
N HIS A 262 -1.03 -2.79 -27.93
CA HIS A 262 -0.72 -1.59 -28.71
C HIS A 262 -1.88 -0.59 -28.62
N ALA A 263 -3.10 -0.98 -28.93
CA ALA A 263 -4.27 -0.11 -28.91
C ALA A 263 -4.50 0.51 -27.50
N ALA A 264 -4.42 -0.30 -26.45
CA ALA A 264 -4.56 0.18 -25.08
C ALA A 264 -3.42 1.14 -24.68
N THR A 265 -2.19 0.86 -25.09
CA THR A 265 -1.03 1.71 -24.83
C THR A 265 -1.15 3.04 -25.56
N MET A 266 -1.53 3.05 -26.82
CA MET A 266 -1.72 4.27 -27.60
C MET A 266 -2.85 5.14 -27.06
N SER A 267 -3.94 4.53 -26.56
CA SER A 267 -5.04 5.29 -25.93
C SER A 267 -4.65 5.95 -24.61
N ALA A 268 -3.58 5.47 -23.95
CA ALA A 268 -3.06 5.98 -22.69
C ALA A 268 -1.71 6.73 -22.86
N ALA A 269 -1.30 7.02 -24.08
CA ALA A 269 0.03 7.57 -24.37
C ALA A 269 0.22 9.04 -23.92
N ASP A 270 -0.83 9.74 -23.45
CA ASP A 270 -0.71 11.02 -22.73
C ASP A 270 -0.09 10.78 -21.35
N CYS A 271 1.21 10.49 -21.33
CA CYS A 271 1.99 10.19 -20.13
C CYS A 271 3.34 10.94 -20.13
N ASP A 272 3.90 11.14 -18.90
CA ASP A 272 5.23 11.74 -18.76
C ASP A 272 6.35 10.72 -18.93
N ILE A 273 6.08 9.45 -18.58
CA ILE A 273 7.08 8.36 -18.60
C ILE A 273 6.41 7.10 -19.10
N PHE A 274 7.06 6.41 -20.04
CA PHE A 274 6.64 5.10 -20.53
C PHE A 274 7.69 4.03 -20.21
N PHE A 275 7.26 2.92 -19.60
CA PHE A 275 8.07 1.72 -19.38
C PHE A 275 7.57 0.57 -20.24
N ALA A 276 8.29 0.25 -21.29
CA ALA A 276 8.02 -0.90 -22.18
C ALA A 276 8.65 -2.17 -21.58
N VAL A 277 7.91 -2.89 -20.75
CA VAL A 277 8.42 -4.07 -19.99
C VAL A 277 7.69 -5.36 -20.38
N ALA A 278 6.61 -5.26 -21.13
CA ALA A 278 5.90 -6.43 -21.62
C ALA A 278 6.78 -7.29 -22.55
N ALA A 279 6.62 -8.60 -22.46
CA ALA A 279 7.17 -9.53 -23.42
C ALA A 279 6.17 -9.70 -24.57
N VAL A 280 6.22 -8.77 -25.50
CA VAL A 280 5.36 -8.78 -26.69
C VAL A 280 5.90 -9.79 -27.68
N ALA A 281 5.02 -10.61 -28.28
CA ALA A 281 5.42 -11.52 -29.36
C ALA A 281 5.69 -10.71 -30.65
N ASP A 282 6.85 -10.94 -31.29
CA ASP A 282 7.21 -10.27 -32.54
C ASP A 282 6.27 -10.63 -33.69
N TRP A 283 5.67 -11.82 -33.62
CA TRP A 283 4.85 -12.40 -34.69
C TRP A 283 3.48 -12.80 -34.14
N GLY A 284 2.46 -12.51 -34.90
CA GLY A 284 1.09 -12.98 -34.72
C GLY A 284 0.65 -13.87 -35.89
N ILE A 285 -0.56 -14.40 -35.82
CA ILE A 285 -1.16 -15.19 -36.88
C ILE A 285 -2.05 -14.28 -37.73
N ALA A 286 -1.84 -14.30 -39.08
CA ALA A 286 -2.56 -13.43 -40.00
C ALA A 286 -4.09 -13.69 -39.95
N LYS A 287 -4.50 -14.96 -39.86
CA LYS A 287 -5.91 -15.38 -39.80
C LYS A 287 -6.10 -16.45 -38.73
N PRO A 288 -6.31 -16.07 -37.45
CA PRO A 288 -6.62 -17.05 -36.42
C PRO A 288 -7.90 -17.81 -36.76
N SER A 289 -7.89 -19.13 -36.56
CA SER A 289 -9.08 -19.94 -36.78
C SER A 289 -10.14 -19.68 -35.70
N LYS A 290 -11.41 -19.54 -36.08
CA LYS A 290 -12.54 -19.44 -35.15
C LYS A 290 -12.91 -20.75 -34.47
N GLU A 291 -12.46 -21.87 -35.05
CA GLU A 291 -12.68 -23.22 -34.53
C GLU A 291 -11.37 -23.92 -34.26
N LYS A 292 -11.38 -24.89 -33.31
CA LYS A 292 -10.22 -25.71 -33.02
C LYS A 292 -9.75 -26.44 -34.26
N LEU A 293 -8.52 -26.19 -34.72
CA LEU A 293 -7.91 -26.88 -35.84
C LEU A 293 -7.74 -28.36 -35.51
N LYS A 294 -8.47 -29.22 -36.23
CA LYS A 294 -8.38 -30.68 -36.11
C LYS A 294 -7.24 -31.17 -36.98
N ARG A 295 -6.61 -32.26 -36.55
CA ARG A 295 -5.61 -32.97 -37.34
C ARG A 295 -6.29 -33.60 -38.54
N GLN A 296 -5.98 -33.15 -39.74
CA GLN A 296 -6.40 -33.77 -41.02
C GLN A 296 -5.17 -34.35 -41.68
N ASP A 297 -5.29 -35.56 -42.18
CA ASP A 297 -4.31 -36.26 -43.02
C ASP A 297 -2.85 -36.25 -42.54
N LYS A 298 -2.61 -36.29 -41.22
CA LYS A 298 -1.27 -36.27 -40.59
C LYS A 298 -0.41 -35.05 -40.94
N GLN A 299 -0.94 -34.03 -41.61
CA GLN A 299 -0.20 -32.80 -41.93
C GLN A 299 -0.40 -31.75 -40.83
N ALA A 300 0.66 -30.95 -40.61
CA ALA A 300 0.57 -29.77 -39.74
C ALA A 300 -0.24 -28.65 -40.44
N PRO A 301 -1.02 -27.86 -39.72
CA PRO A 301 -1.70 -26.72 -40.31
C PRO A 301 -0.66 -25.71 -40.82
N ASN A 302 -0.91 -25.16 -42.01
CA ASN A 302 -0.11 -24.06 -42.52
C ASN A 302 -0.51 -22.77 -41.79
N LEU A 303 0.43 -22.18 -41.08
CA LEU A 303 0.23 -20.93 -40.32
C LEU A 303 0.98 -19.79 -41.03
N GLU A 304 0.24 -18.78 -41.42
CA GLU A 304 0.81 -17.55 -41.96
C GLU A 304 1.11 -16.57 -40.82
N PHE A 305 2.37 -16.21 -40.66
CA PHE A 305 2.80 -15.25 -39.65
C PHE A 305 2.78 -13.83 -40.20
N ILE A 306 2.40 -12.89 -39.36
CA ILE A 306 2.51 -11.44 -39.63
C ILE A 306 3.29 -10.76 -38.48
N ALA A 307 3.99 -9.67 -38.79
CA ALA A 307 4.63 -8.88 -37.78
C ALA A 307 3.59 -8.18 -36.87
N ASN A 308 3.82 -8.20 -35.59
CA ASN A 308 3.06 -7.43 -34.62
C ASN A 308 3.56 -5.95 -34.60
N PRO A 309 2.74 -5.01 -34.10
CA PRO A 309 3.15 -3.61 -34.00
C PRO A 309 4.29 -3.40 -32.99
N ASP A 310 5.22 -2.51 -33.31
CA ASP A 310 6.27 -2.08 -32.40
C ASP A 310 5.74 -0.97 -31.47
N ILE A 311 5.28 -1.39 -30.30
CA ILE A 311 4.64 -0.50 -29.32
C ILE A 311 5.60 0.59 -28.86
N LEU A 312 6.87 0.23 -28.59
CA LEU A 312 7.85 1.21 -28.11
C LEU A 312 8.15 2.28 -29.15
N LEU A 313 8.37 1.84 -30.38
CA LEU A 313 8.66 2.74 -31.51
C LEU A 313 7.48 3.70 -31.76
N ASP A 314 6.25 3.20 -31.69
CA ASP A 314 5.08 4.01 -32.00
C ASP A 314 4.77 5.03 -30.87
N VAL A 315 4.96 4.65 -29.61
CA VAL A 315 4.87 5.62 -28.49
C VAL A 315 6.00 6.67 -28.56
N ALA A 316 7.21 6.27 -28.97
CA ALA A 316 8.35 7.18 -29.06
C ALA A 316 8.22 8.24 -30.20
N LYS A 317 7.26 8.07 -31.10
CA LYS A 317 6.98 9.05 -32.17
C LYS A 317 5.96 10.13 -31.76
N LEU A 318 5.31 9.98 -30.59
CA LEU A 318 4.33 10.94 -30.07
C LEU A 318 5.01 12.09 -29.32
#